data_10890c7ba5d6165e7dfe02db032bba92
#
_entry.id   10890c7ba5d6165e7dfe02db032bba92
#
_cell.length_a   1.000
_cell.length_b   1.000
_cell.length_c   1.000
_cell.angle_alpha   90.00
_cell.angle_beta   90.00
_cell.angle_gamma   90.00
#
_symmetry.space_group_name_H-M   'P 1'
#
loop_
_entity.id
_entity.type
_entity.pdbx_description
1 polymer ?
#
loop_
_entity_poly.entity_id
_entity_poly.type
_entity_poly.pdbx_seq_one_letter_code
_entity_poly.pdbx_strand_id
1 'polypeptide(L)'
;MQIKTLYKKDIHQGSLILVNQHYPFSFSHINLCFFQDTVHQIQMDASRLLHQCLNHLHIQDEIIVASAYRSALEQKQLYQESLKKHGQEFTQKYVAKAHHSEHETGLAIDLA
;
A
#
# COMPACT_ATOMS: atom_id res chain seq x y z
N MET A 1 8.26 16.93 20.06
CA MET A 1 7.32 16.66 18.95
C MET A 1 7.61 17.62 17.80
N GLN A 2 7.78 17.11 16.62
CA GLN A 2 7.93 17.95 15.41
C GLN A 2 6.59 18.07 14.73
N ILE A 3 6.23 19.30 14.34
CA ILE A 3 5.03 19.59 13.56
C ILE A 3 5.46 20.01 12.16
N LYS A 4 4.99 19.31 11.14
CA LYS A 4 5.24 19.65 9.74
C LYS A 4 3.96 20.18 9.11
N THR A 5 4.05 21.36 8.49
CA THR A 5 2.94 21.89 7.68
C THR A 5 3.01 21.25 6.29
N LEU A 6 1.89 20.64 5.88
CA LEU A 6 1.75 20.04 4.56
C LEU A 6 0.99 20.99 3.63
N TYR A 7 1.51 21.13 2.43
CA TYR A 7 0.90 21.94 1.38
C TYR A 7 0.41 21.04 0.24
N LYS A 8 -0.41 21.58 -0.63
CA LYS A 8 -0.96 20.83 -1.79
C LYS A 8 0.12 20.11 -2.62
N LYS A 9 1.29 20.72 -2.75
CA LYS A 9 2.44 20.12 -3.46
C LYS A 9 3.01 18.88 -2.77
N ASP A 10 2.76 18.69 -1.48
CA ASP A 10 3.31 17.57 -0.70
C ASP A 10 2.47 16.30 -0.80
N ILE A 11 1.32 16.35 -1.49
CA ILE A 11 0.40 15.21 -1.63
C ILE A 11 1.08 13.98 -2.23
N HIS A 12 2.05 14.19 -3.10
CA HIS A 12 2.74 13.14 -3.83
C HIS A 12 4.20 12.96 -3.43
N GLN A 13 4.62 13.49 -2.28
CA GLN A 13 6.03 13.50 -1.89
C GLN A 13 6.24 12.96 -0.48
N GLY A 14 7.42 12.35 -0.29
CA GLY A 14 7.86 11.90 1.03
C GLY A 14 7.11 10.68 1.56
N SER A 15 7.09 10.55 2.88
CA SER A 15 6.48 9.43 3.59
C SER A 15 4.99 9.63 3.88
N LEU A 16 4.47 10.84 3.67
CA LEU A 16 3.07 11.17 3.88
C LEU A 16 2.43 11.48 2.53
N ILE A 17 1.91 10.45 1.90
CA ILE A 17 1.30 10.51 0.57
C ILE A 17 -0.21 10.35 0.71
N LEU A 18 -0.96 11.24 0.07
CA LEU A 18 -2.41 11.12 0.01
C LEU A 18 -2.82 10.36 -1.24
N VAL A 19 -3.40 9.18 -1.03
CA VAL A 19 -3.96 8.35 -2.10
C VAL A 19 -5.36 7.89 -1.68
N ASN A 20 -6.35 8.21 -2.49
CA ASN A 20 -7.72 7.73 -2.30
C ASN A 20 -8.51 7.84 -3.61
N GLN A 21 -9.83 7.68 -3.55
CA GLN A 21 -10.67 7.76 -4.75
C GLN A 21 -10.59 9.11 -5.49
N HIS A 22 -10.16 10.18 -4.83
CA HIS A 22 -10.07 11.53 -5.40
C HIS A 22 -8.63 11.94 -5.75
N TYR A 23 -7.62 11.27 -5.19
CA TYR A 23 -6.21 11.60 -5.36
C TYR A 23 -5.44 10.38 -5.83
N PRO A 24 -5.06 10.32 -7.12
CA PRO A 24 -4.30 9.20 -7.64
C PRO A 24 -2.84 9.23 -7.18
N PHE A 25 -2.25 8.05 -7.07
CA PHE A 25 -0.81 7.89 -6.88
C PHE A 25 -0.10 8.13 -8.21
N SER A 26 0.96 8.95 -8.21
CA SER A 26 1.63 9.38 -9.43
C SER A 26 3.15 9.24 -9.42
N PHE A 27 3.74 8.55 -8.43
CA PHE A 27 5.17 8.29 -8.43
C PHE A 27 5.55 7.28 -9.51
N SER A 28 6.64 7.59 -10.22
CA SER A 28 7.19 6.73 -11.28
C SER A 28 8.15 5.66 -10.76
N HIS A 29 8.69 5.83 -9.56
CA HIS A 29 9.72 4.94 -9.01
C HIS A 29 9.54 4.71 -7.51
N ILE A 30 9.54 3.44 -7.11
CA ILE A 30 9.45 3.02 -5.72
C ILE A 30 10.55 2.00 -5.47
N ASN A 31 11.34 2.20 -4.41
CA ASN A 31 12.33 1.22 -3.97
C ASN A 31 11.64 0.14 -3.14
N LEU A 32 11.43 -1.02 -3.74
CA LEU A 32 10.75 -2.15 -3.13
C LEU A 32 11.74 -3.22 -2.68
N CYS A 33 11.40 -3.92 -1.61
CA CYS A 33 12.08 -5.15 -1.20
C CYS A 33 11.06 -6.16 -0.66
N PHE A 34 11.42 -7.44 -0.68
CA PHE A 34 10.60 -8.49 -0.09
C PHE A 34 10.54 -8.35 1.44
N PHE A 35 9.39 -8.63 2.01
CA PHE A 35 9.16 -8.57 3.44
C PHE A 35 8.70 -9.93 3.96
N GLN A 36 9.53 -10.59 4.76
CA GLN A 36 9.31 -11.89 5.42
C GLN A 36 9.08 -13.09 4.49
N ASP A 37 8.87 -12.89 3.21
CA ASP A 37 8.68 -13.95 2.23
C ASP A 37 9.30 -13.56 0.88
N THR A 38 9.05 -14.37 -0.14
CA THR A 38 9.55 -14.12 -1.50
C THR A 38 8.47 -13.64 -2.47
N VAL A 39 7.32 -13.23 -1.95
CA VAL A 39 6.14 -12.85 -2.75
C VAL A 39 5.73 -11.41 -2.51
N HIS A 40 5.71 -10.97 -1.24
CA HIS A 40 5.20 -9.67 -0.85
C HIS A 40 6.31 -8.65 -0.72
N GLN A 41 6.11 -7.49 -1.33
CA GLN A 41 7.08 -6.40 -1.35
C GLN A 41 6.51 -5.16 -0.69
N ILE A 42 7.39 -4.40 -0.03
CA ILE A 42 7.09 -3.07 0.50
C ILE A 42 8.28 -2.15 0.24
N GLN A 43 8.08 -0.86 0.44
CA GLN A 43 9.11 0.15 0.30
C GLN A 43 10.22 -0.10 1.33
N MET A 44 11.49 0.09 0.93
CA MET A 44 12.66 -0.34 1.71
C MET A 44 12.73 0.28 3.12
N ASP A 45 12.47 1.57 3.27
CA ASP A 45 12.48 2.22 4.59
C ASP A 45 11.33 1.75 5.47
N ALA A 46 10.15 1.53 4.87
CA ALA A 46 9.00 0.96 5.57
C ALA A 46 9.30 -0.45 6.05
N SER A 47 9.97 -1.26 5.23
CA SER A 47 10.42 -2.61 5.62
C SER A 47 11.32 -2.57 6.85
N ARG A 48 12.32 -1.70 6.85
CA ARG A 48 13.25 -1.55 7.97
C ARG A 48 12.52 -1.17 9.25
N LEU A 49 11.65 -0.17 9.19
CA LEU A 49 10.89 0.30 10.34
C LEU A 49 9.92 -0.75 10.87
N LEU A 50 9.25 -1.48 9.98
CA LEU A 50 8.32 -2.53 10.39
C LEU A 50 9.06 -3.70 11.03
N HIS A 51 10.20 -4.12 10.49
CA HIS A 51 11.05 -5.14 11.12
C HIS A 51 11.48 -4.74 12.53
N GLN A 52 11.90 -3.49 12.74
CA GLN A 52 12.25 -2.99 14.06
C GLN A 52 11.06 -3.06 15.02
N CYS A 53 9.88 -2.68 14.56
CA CYS A 53 8.65 -2.73 15.36
C CYS A 53 8.30 -4.16 15.77
N LEU A 54 8.27 -5.09 14.82
CA LEU A 54 7.93 -6.49 15.07
C LEU A 54 8.96 -7.17 15.98
N ASN A 55 10.24 -6.90 15.79
CA ASN A 55 11.30 -7.42 16.65
C ASN A 55 11.18 -6.89 18.08
N HIS A 56 10.89 -5.60 18.24
CA HIS A 56 10.68 -4.99 19.56
C HIS A 56 9.51 -5.63 20.31
N LEU A 57 8.46 -6.00 19.59
CA LEU A 57 7.26 -6.64 20.15
C LEU A 57 7.42 -8.17 20.28
N HIS A 58 8.49 -8.76 19.74
CA HIS A 58 8.75 -10.21 19.74
C HIS A 58 7.63 -11.03 19.09
N ILE A 59 7.00 -10.51 18.03
CA ILE A 59 5.87 -11.15 17.34
C ILE A 59 6.13 -11.46 15.86
N GLN A 60 7.35 -11.31 15.39
CA GLN A 60 7.70 -11.50 13.97
C GLN A 60 7.37 -12.90 13.44
N ASP A 61 7.41 -13.91 14.29
CA ASP A 61 7.11 -15.31 13.91
C ASP A 61 5.62 -15.64 14.00
N GLU A 62 4.81 -14.73 14.55
CA GLU A 62 3.37 -14.92 14.75
C GLU A 62 2.54 -14.23 13.67
N ILE A 63 3.18 -13.51 12.76
CA ILE A 63 2.53 -12.67 11.76
C ILE A 63 2.82 -13.20 10.38
N ILE A 64 1.79 -13.24 9.53
CA ILE A 64 1.92 -13.49 8.10
C ILE A 64 1.51 -12.24 7.31
N VAL A 65 2.11 -12.06 6.16
CA VAL A 65 1.73 -11.00 5.22
C VAL A 65 0.55 -11.49 4.38
N ALA A 66 -0.58 -10.80 4.48
CA ALA A 66 -1.77 -11.10 3.70
C ALA A 66 -1.74 -10.38 2.35
N SER A 67 -1.36 -9.12 2.33
CA SER A 67 -1.11 -8.36 1.10
C SER A 67 -0.12 -7.22 1.36
N ALA A 68 0.56 -6.76 0.31
CA ALA A 68 1.53 -5.68 0.38
C ALA A 68 1.49 -4.84 -0.91
N TYR A 69 2.63 -4.48 -1.48
CA TYR A 69 2.65 -3.72 -2.72
C TYR A 69 1.82 -4.40 -3.81
N ARG A 70 1.08 -3.59 -4.54
CA ARG A 70 0.29 -4.01 -5.68
C ARG A 70 0.46 -2.98 -6.79
N SER A 71 0.89 -3.45 -7.97
CA SER A 71 1.05 -2.58 -9.14
C SER A 71 -0.30 -2.06 -9.63
N ALA A 72 -0.26 -1.00 -10.45
CA ALA A 72 -1.48 -0.47 -11.10
C ALA A 72 -2.17 -1.54 -11.96
N LEU A 73 -1.40 -2.38 -12.64
CA LEU A 73 -1.94 -3.47 -13.46
C LEU A 73 -2.66 -4.51 -12.59
N GLU A 74 -2.02 -4.95 -11.51
CA GLU A 74 -2.63 -5.90 -10.56
C GLU A 74 -3.90 -5.32 -9.94
N GLN A 75 -3.89 -4.04 -9.59
CA GLN A 75 -5.08 -3.38 -9.03
C GLN A 75 -6.21 -3.31 -10.06
N LYS A 76 -5.89 -3.05 -11.33
CA LYS A 76 -6.87 -3.06 -12.42
C LYS A 76 -7.51 -4.44 -12.59
N GLN A 77 -6.69 -5.50 -12.56
CA GLN A 77 -7.20 -6.87 -12.63
C GLN A 77 -8.11 -7.20 -11.46
N LEU A 78 -7.70 -6.85 -10.24
CA LEU A 78 -8.50 -7.03 -9.04
C LEU A 78 -9.86 -6.33 -9.14
N TYR A 79 -9.88 -5.10 -9.65
CA TYR A 79 -11.10 -4.34 -9.86
C TYR A 79 -12.03 -5.03 -10.86
N GLN A 80 -11.49 -5.49 -11.98
CA GLN A 80 -12.27 -6.18 -13.02
C GLN A 80 -12.82 -7.52 -12.52
N GLU A 81 -12.05 -8.28 -11.76
CA GLU A 81 -12.51 -9.52 -11.14
C GLU A 81 -13.65 -9.27 -10.15
N SER A 82 -13.54 -8.22 -9.35
CA SER A 82 -14.60 -7.81 -8.42
C SER A 82 -15.89 -7.43 -9.17
N LEU A 83 -15.78 -6.71 -10.29
CA LEU A 83 -16.93 -6.37 -11.13
C LEU A 83 -17.67 -7.63 -11.59
N LYS A 84 -16.94 -8.66 -12.01
CA LYS A 84 -17.52 -9.93 -12.45
C LYS A 84 -18.16 -10.71 -11.31
N LYS A 85 -17.53 -10.73 -10.13
CA LYS A 85 -18.00 -11.51 -8.98
C LYS A 85 -19.10 -10.83 -8.18
N HIS A 86 -19.00 -9.53 -7.97
CA HIS A 86 -19.80 -8.79 -6.98
C HIS A 86 -20.63 -7.66 -7.60
N GLY A 87 -20.40 -7.33 -8.87
CA GLY A 87 -21.11 -6.26 -9.55
C GLY A 87 -20.53 -4.88 -9.29
N GLN A 88 -21.13 -3.88 -9.95
CA GLN A 88 -20.61 -2.51 -9.98
C GLN A 88 -20.75 -1.80 -8.63
N GLU A 89 -21.89 -1.92 -7.98
CA GLU A 89 -22.17 -1.22 -6.72
C GLU A 89 -21.16 -1.62 -5.62
N PHE A 90 -20.99 -2.93 -5.43
CA PHE A 90 -20.03 -3.46 -4.47
C PHE A 90 -18.60 -3.02 -4.81
N THR A 91 -18.19 -3.16 -6.07
CA THR A 91 -16.83 -2.87 -6.50
C THR A 91 -16.48 -1.39 -6.34
N GLN A 92 -17.37 -0.48 -6.72
CA GLN A 92 -17.15 0.96 -6.54
C GLN A 92 -17.00 1.34 -5.06
N LYS A 93 -17.69 0.62 -4.18
CA LYS A 93 -17.68 0.91 -2.75
C LYS A 93 -16.46 0.35 -2.03
N TYR A 94 -15.99 -0.84 -2.41
CA TYR A 94 -15.00 -1.59 -1.63
C TYR A 94 -13.65 -1.83 -2.33
N VAL A 95 -13.54 -1.59 -3.63
CA VAL A 95 -12.32 -1.85 -4.39
C VAL A 95 -11.83 -0.58 -5.06
N ALA A 96 -10.61 -0.19 -4.80
CA ALA A 96 -10.00 0.98 -5.44
C ALA A 96 -9.68 0.69 -6.91
N LYS A 97 -9.81 1.72 -7.75
CA LYS A 97 -9.33 1.67 -9.14
C LYS A 97 -7.80 1.72 -9.17
N ALA A 98 -7.20 1.34 -10.31
CA ALA A 98 -5.78 1.51 -10.56
C ALA A 98 -5.36 2.96 -10.27
N HIS A 99 -4.20 3.13 -9.66
CA HIS A 99 -3.64 4.41 -9.16
C HIS A 99 -4.38 5.02 -7.95
N HIS A 100 -5.43 4.42 -7.45
CA HIS A 100 -6.21 4.95 -6.32
C HIS A 100 -6.14 4.07 -5.07
N SER A 101 -5.27 3.07 -5.05
CA SER A 101 -5.02 2.20 -3.90
C SER A 101 -3.73 2.60 -3.18
N GLU A 102 -3.78 2.66 -1.86
CA GLU A 102 -2.60 2.87 -1.02
C GLU A 102 -1.56 1.76 -1.18
N HIS A 103 -1.96 0.57 -1.58
CA HIS A 103 -1.03 -0.54 -1.84
C HIS A 103 -0.08 -0.28 -3.02
N GLU A 104 -0.42 0.64 -3.92
CA GLU A 104 0.47 1.03 -5.03
C GLU A 104 1.65 1.88 -4.55
N THR A 105 1.55 2.50 -3.39
CA THR A 105 2.63 3.31 -2.82
C THR A 105 3.82 2.50 -2.30
N GLY A 106 3.62 1.21 -2.03
CA GLY A 106 4.60 0.39 -1.32
C GLY A 106 4.64 0.65 0.19
N LEU A 107 3.75 1.52 0.71
CA LEU A 107 3.70 1.91 2.12
C LEU A 107 2.53 1.28 2.88
N ALA A 108 1.74 0.44 2.22
CA ALA A 108 0.63 -0.28 2.82
C ALA A 108 0.90 -1.78 2.87
N ILE A 109 0.59 -2.39 3.99
CA ILE A 109 0.73 -3.82 4.20
C ILE A 109 -0.40 -4.32 5.11
N ASP A 110 -0.97 -5.44 4.74
CA ASP A 110 -1.97 -6.14 5.56
C ASP A 110 -1.31 -7.34 6.22
N LEU A 111 -1.40 -7.40 7.54
CA LEU A 111 -0.85 -8.48 8.37
C LEU A 111 -1.98 -9.29 8.99
N ALA A 112 -1.71 -10.58 9.15
CA ALA A 112 -2.64 -11.51 9.79
C ALA A 112 -1.95 -12.40 10.81
#